data_14b0312c9d9abc0fc65fd92accbcf4ba
#
_entry.id   14b0312c9d9abc0fc65fd92accbcf4ba
#
_cell.length_a   1.000
_cell.length_b   1.000
_cell.length_c   1.000
_cell.angle_alpha   90.00
_cell.angle_beta   90.00
_cell.angle_gamma   90.00
#
_symmetry.space_group_name_H-M   'P 1'
#
loop_
_entity.id
_entity.type
_entity.pdbx_description
1 polymer ?
#
loop_
_entity_poly.entity_id
_entity_poly.type
_entity_poly.pdbx_seq_one_letter_code
_entity_poly.pdbx_strand_id
1 'polypeptide(L)'
;MKQYLVIGLGRFGTSVAKTLYEAEKNVLAIDIDEELVQEKIDENIIKNAVIGDPSDEKVLKDIGAENFDVAFICIADIEASVMIALNLKELGIKTIIAKAINKKHGKILIKVGATEIVYPEEHMGKRIAELIIDTDIKERLKFSDNFVLVEVKAPSTFWNNSLVNLDVRNKYNINIVGIKKAQEEFIPNPTANVIIEEGDILMIITDKKSVEAFNKLI
;
A
#
# COMPACT_ATOMS: atom_id res chain seq x y z
N MET A 1 9.56 -21.79 4.06
CA MET A 1 9.29 -20.37 4.35
C MET A 1 9.62 -19.60 3.08
N LYS A 2 8.79 -18.64 2.65
CA LYS A 2 9.06 -17.88 1.41
C LYS A 2 10.32 -17.03 1.57
N GLN A 3 11.12 -16.97 0.50
CA GLN A 3 12.33 -16.16 0.38
C GLN A 3 12.06 -14.96 -0.53
N TYR A 4 12.54 -13.79 -0.16
CA TYR A 4 12.29 -12.55 -0.84
C TYR A 4 13.60 -11.89 -1.27
N LEU A 5 13.69 -11.49 -2.54
CA LEU A 5 14.79 -10.72 -3.09
C LEU A 5 14.32 -9.27 -3.35
N VAL A 6 15.02 -8.29 -2.82
CA VAL A 6 14.73 -6.87 -3.07
C VAL A 6 15.90 -6.25 -3.82
N ILE A 7 15.64 -5.78 -5.02
CA ILE A 7 16.62 -5.22 -5.95
C ILE A 7 16.46 -3.70 -6.01
N GLY A 8 17.46 -2.99 -5.53
CA GLY A 8 17.46 -1.55 -5.37
C GLY A 8 17.01 -1.10 -3.97
N LEU A 9 17.92 -0.43 -3.25
CA LEU A 9 17.72 0.07 -1.88
C LEU A 9 17.45 1.59 -1.81
N GLY A 10 16.96 2.18 -2.90
CA GLY A 10 16.38 3.51 -2.87
C GLY A 10 15.16 3.58 -1.94
N ARG A 11 14.53 4.74 -1.82
CA ARG A 11 13.41 4.98 -0.87
C ARG A 11 12.31 3.91 -0.90
N PHE A 12 11.90 3.49 -2.09
CA PHE A 12 10.84 2.46 -2.23
C PHE A 12 11.35 1.08 -1.83
N GLY A 13 12.50 0.65 -2.34
CA GLY A 13 13.06 -0.68 -2.03
C GLY A 13 13.44 -0.82 -0.55
N THR A 14 14.01 0.22 0.08
CA THR A 14 14.27 0.24 1.52
C THR A 14 12.97 0.05 2.31
N SER A 15 11.88 0.72 1.93
CA SER A 15 10.58 0.55 2.59
C SER A 15 10.05 -0.88 2.47
N VAL A 16 10.17 -1.49 1.27
CA VAL A 16 9.78 -2.89 1.04
C VAL A 16 10.62 -3.84 1.89
N ALA A 17 11.96 -3.71 1.83
CA ALA A 17 12.88 -4.57 2.56
C ALA A 17 12.67 -4.47 4.08
N LYS A 18 12.54 -3.25 4.61
CA LYS A 18 12.27 -3.00 6.03
C LYS A 18 10.97 -3.67 6.49
N THR A 19 9.89 -3.47 5.76
CA THR A 19 8.58 -4.05 6.11
C THR A 19 8.62 -5.57 6.13
N LEU A 20 9.29 -6.19 5.15
CA LEU A 20 9.48 -7.64 5.11
C LEU A 20 10.34 -8.13 6.27
N TYR A 21 11.40 -7.40 6.58
CA TYR A 21 12.31 -7.72 7.69
C TYR A 21 11.61 -7.62 9.05
N GLU A 22 10.86 -6.55 9.31
CA GLU A 22 10.05 -6.37 10.53
C GLU A 22 8.97 -7.46 10.67
N ALA A 23 8.48 -7.98 9.55
CA ALA A 23 7.55 -9.13 9.52
C ALA A 23 8.25 -10.49 9.62
N GLU A 24 9.54 -10.52 10.02
CA GLU A 24 10.36 -11.73 10.20
C GLU A 24 10.44 -12.63 8.95
N LYS A 25 10.47 -12.01 7.76
CA LYS A 25 10.65 -12.75 6.50
C LYS A 25 12.13 -12.90 6.15
N ASN A 26 12.46 -13.96 5.41
CA ASN A 26 13.80 -14.14 4.84
C ASN A 26 13.95 -13.20 3.64
N VAL A 27 14.73 -12.14 3.82
CA VAL A 27 14.96 -11.09 2.81
C VAL A 27 16.46 -11.03 2.52
N LEU A 28 16.80 -11.02 1.24
CA LEU A 28 18.09 -10.57 0.72
C LEU A 28 17.83 -9.29 -0.09
N ALA A 29 18.64 -8.27 0.15
CA ALA A 29 18.63 -7.07 -0.68
C ALA A 29 19.91 -7.00 -1.53
N ILE A 30 19.83 -6.34 -2.67
CA ILE A 30 20.98 -6.05 -3.54
C ILE A 30 20.88 -4.64 -4.10
N ASP A 31 21.98 -3.92 -4.05
CA ASP A 31 22.16 -2.62 -4.73
C ASP A 31 23.58 -2.51 -5.26
N ILE A 32 23.76 -1.68 -6.29
CA ILE A 32 25.06 -1.37 -6.86
C ILE A 32 25.83 -0.36 -6.00
N ASP A 33 25.12 0.43 -5.21
CA ASP A 33 25.66 1.48 -4.36
C ASP A 33 26.11 0.92 -3.01
N GLU A 34 27.43 0.79 -2.83
CA GLU A 34 28.06 0.29 -1.62
C GLU A 34 27.74 1.13 -0.39
N GLU A 35 27.77 2.48 -0.52
CA GLU A 35 27.49 3.38 0.60
C GLU A 35 26.05 3.22 1.08
N LEU A 36 25.10 3.11 0.15
CA LEU A 36 23.71 2.90 0.44
C LEU A 36 23.46 1.55 1.11
N VAL A 37 24.09 0.47 0.64
CA VAL A 37 23.98 -0.86 1.24
C VAL A 37 24.50 -0.83 2.68
N GLN A 38 25.68 -0.25 2.91
CA GLN A 38 26.30 -0.18 4.23
C GLN A 38 25.44 0.66 5.20
N GLU A 39 24.93 1.81 4.75
CA GLU A 39 24.02 2.65 5.54
C GLU A 39 22.80 1.85 6.03
N LYS A 40 22.16 1.05 5.14
CA LYS A 40 20.94 0.31 5.53
C LYS A 40 21.22 -0.86 6.46
N ILE A 41 22.42 -1.42 6.42
CA ILE A 41 22.88 -2.43 7.40
C ILE A 41 23.16 -1.76 8.74
N ASP A 42 23.90 -0.65 8.77
CA ASP A 42 24.28 0.06 9.99
C ASP A 42 23.05 0.62 10.73
N GLU A 43 22.03 1.06 9.99
CA GLU A 43 20.73 1.50 10.53
C GLU A 43 19.83 0.34 11.02
N ASN A 44 20.30 -0.92 10.91
CA ASN A 44 19.52 -2.13 11.22
C ASN A 44 18.17 -2.22 10.45
N ILE A 45 18.09 -1.60 9.29
CA ILE A 45 16.91 -1.68 8.42
C ILE A 45 16.80 -3.04 7.74
N ILE A 46 17.97 -3.60 7.37
CA ILE A 46 18.10 -4.93 6.76
C ILE A 46 19.34 -5.64 7.37
N LYS A 47 19.30 -6.98 7.43
CA LYS A 47 20.43 -7.76 7.93
C LYS A 47 21.28 -8.34 6.81
N ASN A 48 20.64 -8.71 5.70
CA ASN A 48 21.29 -9.40 4.60
C ASN A 48 21.18 -8.53 3.34
N ALA A 49 22.30 -8.00 2.91
CA ALA A 49 22.42 -7.26 1.67
C ALA A 49 23.72 -7.59 0.95
N VAL A 50 23.72 -7.45 -0.35
CA VAL A 50 24.85 -7.70 -1.26
C VAL A 50 25.07 -6.47 -2.11
N ILE A 51 26.33 -6.12 -2.34
CA ILE A 51 26.76 -5.09 -3.25
C ILE A 51 27.00 -5.75 -4.62
N GLY A 52 26.35 -5.26 -5.67
CA GLY A 52 26.55 -5.76 -7.01
C GLY A 52 25.56 -5.17 -8.01
N ASP A 53 25.90 -5.31 -9.29
CA ASP A 53 25.02 -4.89 -10.38
C ASP A 53 23.99 -6.00 -10.70
N PRO A 54 22.72 -5.82 -10.35
CA PRO A 54 21.70 -6.83 -10.57
C PRO A 54 21.27 -6.96 -12.05
N SER A 55 21.73 -6.09 -12.94
CA SER A 55 21.53 -6.25 -14.39
C SER A 55 22.45 -7.29 -15.01
N ASP A 56 23.57 -7.62 -14.34
CA ASP A 56 24.42 -8.72 -14.70
C ASP A 56 23.83 -10.06 -14.22
N GLU A 57 23.48 -10.91 -15.17
CA GLU A 57 22.91 -12.24 -14.88
C GLU A 57 23.82 -13.09 -13.97
N LYS A 58 25.15 -12.92 -14.11
CA LYS A 58 26.12 -13.66 -13.28
C LYS A 58 25.97 -13.28 -11.80
N VAL A 59 25.80 -12.00 -11.49
CA VAL A 59 25.59 -11.53 -10.11
C VAL A 59 24.32 -12.13 -9.54
N LEU A 60 23.23 -12.19 -10.30
CA LEU A 60 21.98 -12.83 -9.86
C LEU A 60 22.16 -14.32 -9.60
N LYS A 61 22.94 -15.03 -10.43
CA LYS A 61 23.27 -16.45 -10.21
C LYS A 61 24.15 -16.66 -8.98
N ASP A 62 25.14 -15.80 -8.79
CA ASP A 62 26.07 -15.90 -7.66
C ASP A 62 25.38 -15.71 -6.30
N ILE A 63 24.30 -14.93 -6.24
CA ILE A 63 23.46 -14.81 -5.03
C ILE A 63 22.38 -15.89 -4.93
N GLY A 64 22.29 -16.81 -5.89
CA GLY A 64 21.30 -17.88 -5.91
C GLY A 64 19.87 -17.37 -6.14
N ALA A 65 19.69 -16.41 -7.05
CA ALA A 65 18.39 -15.75 -7.27
C ALA A 65 17.26 -16.74 -7.60
N GLU A 66 17.57 -17.87 -8.23
CA GLU A 66 16.62 -18.95 -8.56
C GLU A 66 15.93 -19.58 -7.33
N ASN A 67 16.50 -19.41 -6.13
CA ASN A 67 15.95 -19.95 -4.90
C ASN A 67 14.92 -19.04 -4.23
N PHE A 68 14.69 -17.83 -4.77
CA PHE A 68 13.73 -16.89 -4.22
C PHE A 68 12.32 -17.08 -4.80
N ASP A 69 11.32 -17.01 -3.93
CA ASP A 69 9.91 -17.15 -4.33
C ASP A 69 9.35 -15.85 -4.94
N VAL A 70 9.85 -14.72 -4.46
CA VAL A 70 9.38 -13.38 -4.85
C VAL A 70 10.57 -12.45 -5.01
N ALA A 71 10.62 -11.75 -6.13
CA ALA A 71 11.58 -10.68 -6.37
C ALA A 71 10.87 -9.32 -6.56
N PHE A 72 11.43 -8.29 -5.92
CA PHE A 72 10.99 -6.91 -6.07
C PHE A 72 12.06 -6.13 -6.84
N ILE A 73 11.69 -5.55 -7.99
CA ILE A 73 12.56 -4.66 -8.77
C ILE A 73 12.17 -3.23 -8.41
N CYS A 74 13.00 -2.56 -7.62
CA CYS A 74 12.72 -1.26 -7.00
C CYS A 74 13.54 -0.11 -7.59
N ILE A 75 14.25 -0.33 -8.69
CA ILE A 75 15.07 0.67 -9.37
C ILE A 75 14.25 1.53 -10.34
N ALA A 76 14.75 2.72 -10.63
CA ALA A 76 14.08 3.68 -11.52
C ALA A 76 14.61 3.64 -12.97
N ASP A 77 15.82 3.12 -13.17
CA ASP A 77 16.41 2.98 -14.50
C ASP A 77 15.62 1.99 -15.35
N ILE A 78 15.21 2.43 -16.54
CA ILE A 78 14.34 1.63 -17.42
C ILE A 78 15.13 0.44 -18.00
N GLU A 79 16.35 0.68 -18.49
CA GLU A 79 17.14 -0.35 -19.15
C GLU A 79 17.52 -1.44 -18.14
N ALA A 80 18.10 -1.06 -17.02
CA ALA A 80 18.48 -2.00 -15.98
C ALA A 80 17.27 -2.78 -15.44
N SER A 81 16.12 -2.13 -15.16
CA SER A 81 14.94 -2.83 -14.66
C SER A 81 14.35 -3.83 -15.65
N VAL A 82 14.41 -3.55 -16.95
CA VAL A 82 14.01 -4.47 -18.01
C VAL A 82 14.94 -5.67 -18.11
N MET A 83 16.26 -5.45 -18.06
CA MET A 83 17.25 -6.54 -18.06
C MET A 83 17.11 -7.43 -16.84
N ILE A 84 16.95 -6.82 -15.65
CA ILE A 84 16.74 -7.58 -14.41
C ILE A 84 15.45 -8.42 -14.49
N ALA A 85 14.34 -7.86 -14.98
CA ALA A 85 13.09 -8.60 -15.09
C ALA A 85 13.22 -9.81 -16.03
N LEU A 86 13.95 -9.65 -17.15
CA LEU A 86 14.24 -10.74 -18.08
C LEU A 86 15.09 -11.82 -17.42
N ASN A 87 16.20 -11.45 -16.79
CA ASN A 87 17.11 -12.38 -16.13
C ASN A 87 16.41 -13.17 -15.01
N LEU A 88 15.61 -12.50 -14.17
CA LEU A 88 14.85 -13.16 -13.09
C LEU A 88 13.81 -14.13 -13.64
N LYS A 89 13.17 -13.82 -14.75
CA LYS A 89 12.26 -14.74 -15.44
C LYS A 89 12.98 -15.98 -15.96
N GLU A 90 14.16 -15.79 -16.61
CA GLU A 90 14.96 -16.88 -17.13
C GLU A 90 15.52 -17.79 -16.01
N LEU A 91 15.81 -17.22 -14.84
CA LEU A 91 16.15 -17.93 -13.62
C LEU A 91 14.95 -18.64 -12.96
N GLY A 92 13.75 -18.46 -13.48
CA GLY A 92 12.56 -19.21 -13.07
C GLY A 92 11.82 -18.65 -11.85
N ILE A 93 12.07 -17.39 -11.46
CA ILE A 93 11.34 -16.75 -10.36
C ILE A 93 9.87 -16.56 -10.75
N LYS A 94 8.98 -17.09 -9.91
CA LYS A 94 7.53 -17.14 -10.21
C LYS A 94 6.81 -15.83 -10.00
N THR A 95 7.24 -15.02 -9.05
CA THR A 95 6.60 -13.75 -8.71
C THR A 95 7.62 -12.63 -8.79
N ILE A 96 7.47 -11.77 -9.78
CA ILE A 96 8.36 -10.62 -10.02
C ILE A 96 7.48 -9.36 -9.98
N ILE A 97 7.65 -8.58 -8.92
CA ILE A 97 6.94 -7.31 -8.71
C ILE A 97 7.88 -6.18 -9.07
N ALA A 98 7.53 -5.39 -10.07
CA ALA A 98 8.43 -4.35 -10.57
C ALA A 98 7.83 -2.94 -10.43
N LYS A 99 8.66 -2.01 -9.95
CA LYS A 99 8.37 -0.58 -9.97
C LYS A 99 8.47 -0.06 -11.39
N ALA A 100 7.45 0.66 -11.85
CA ALA A 100 7.48 1.35 -13.13
C ALA A 100 7.29 2.85 -12.95
N ILE A 101 8.03 3.63 -13.72
CA ILE A 101 7.97 5.10 -13.70
C ILE A 101 6.79 5.65 -14.52
N ASN A 102 6.24 4.86 -15.45
CA ASN A 102 5.08 5.21 -16.26
C ASN A 102 4.43 3.96 -16.89
N LYS A 103 3.26 4.16 -17.48
CA LYS A 103 2.47 3.06 -18.07
C LYS A 103 3.17 2.34 -19.25
N LYS A 104 4.02 3.04 -20.02
CA LYS A 104 4.78 2.42 -21.13
C LYS A 104 5.85 1.48 -20.57
N HIS A 105 6.60 1.95 -19.57
CA HIS A 105 7.59 1.14 -18.86
C HIS A 105 6.94 -0.11 -18.25
N GLY A 106 5.83 0.04 -17.52
CA GLY A 106 5.11 -1.10 -16.94
C GLY A 106 4.65 -2.13 -17.97
N LYS A 107 4.21 -1.69 -19.16
CA LYS A 107 3.86 -2.62 -20.26
C LYS A 107 5.07 -3.41 -20.77
N ILE A 108 6.25 -2.80 -20.80
CA ILE A 108 7.49 -3.50 -21.19
C ILE A 108 7.84 -4.53 -20.13
N LEU A 109 7.87 -4.14 -18.85
CA LEU A 109 8.21 -5.02 -17.74
C LEU A 109 7.32 -6.28 -17.70
N ILE A 110 6.00 -6.16 -17.90
CA ILE A 110 5.10 -7.31 -18.01
C ILE A 110 5.50 -8.24 -19.16
N LYS A 111 5.86 -7.68 -20.32
CA LYS A 111 6.24 -8.49 -21.48
C LYS A 111 7.55 -9.27 -21.26
N VAL A 112 8.48 -8.70 -20.51
CA VAL A 112 9.78 -9.34 -20.25
C VAL A 112 9.79 -10.24 -19.02
N GLY A 113 8.73 -10.24 -18.21
CA GLY A 113 8.64 -11.24 -17.14
C GLY A 113 8.07 -10.78 -15.81
N ALA A 114 7.89 -9.49 -15.58
CA ALA A 114 7.22 -9.04 -14.37
C ALA A 114 5.79 -9.59 -14.29
N THR A 115 5.40 -10.07 -13.13
CA THR A 115 4.06 -10.60 -12.86
C THR A 115 3.11 -9.52 -12.36
N GLU A 116 3.67 -8.49 -11.71
CA GLU A 116 2.92 -7.36 -11.17
C GLU A 116 3.71 -6.06 -11.33
N ILE A 117 3.01 -4.96 -11.57
CA ILE A 117 3.60 -3.62 -11.70
C ILE A 117 3.04 -2.69 -10.66
N VAL A 118 3.93 -1.98 -9.99
CA VAL A 118 3.57 -0.93 -9.03
C VAL A 118 4.01 0.43 -9.53
N TYR A 119 3.21 1.46 -9.25
CA TYR A 119 3.46 2.86 -9.57
C TYR A 119 3.40 3.69 -8.27
N PRO A 120 4.44 3.62 -7.42
CA PRO A 120 4.38 4.18 -6.07
C PRO A 120 4.07 5.67 -6.04
N GLU A 121 4.69 6.44 -6.91
CA GLU A 121 4.53 7.89 -7.00
C GLU A 121 3.11 8.27 -7.46
N GLU A 122 2.56 7.59 -8.47
CA GLU A 122 1.20 7.80 -8.96
C GLU A 122 0.17 7.46 -7.88
N HIS A 123 0.33 6.30 -7.23
CA HIS A 123 -0.58 5.84 -6.18
C HIS A 123 -0.56 6.77 -4.96
N MET A 124 0.64 7.15 -4.51
CA MET A 124 0.77 8.02 -3.35
C MET A 124 0.32 9.46 -3.65
N GLY A 125 0.69 10.01 -4.81
CA GLY A 125 0.26 11.33 -5.23
C GLY A 125 -1.26 11.42 -5.33
N LYS A 126 -1.90 10.41 -5.92
CA LYS A 126 -3.36 10.31 -5.98
C LYS A 126 -3.99 10.24 -4.60
N ARG A 127 -3.46 9.40 -3.70
CA ARG A 127 -3.95 9.25 -2.33
C ARG A 127 -3.90 10.56 -1.55
N ILE A 128 -2.76 11.28 -1.62
CA ILE A 128 -2.61 12.58 -0.94
C ILE A 128 -3.58 13.62 -1.51
N ALA A 129 -3.74 13.67 -2.84
CA ALA A 129 -4.67 14.60 -3.46
C ALA A 129 -6.12 14.30 -3.04
N GLU A 130 -6.53 13.02 -3.03
CA GLU A 130 -7.86 12.61 -2.58
C GLU A 130 -8.13 13.01 -1.12
N LEU A 131 -7.14 12.88 -0.23
CA LEU A 131 -7.24 13.31 1.19
C LEU A 131 -7.42 14.82 1.36
N ILE A 132 -6.89 15.64 0.44
CA ILE A 132 -7.01 17.10 0.51
C ILE A 132 -8.32 17.59 -0.13
N ILE A 133 -8.76 16.94 -1.18
CA ILE A 133 -10.02 17.30 -1.87
C ILE A 133 -11.23 17.03 -0.97
N ASP A 134 -11.22 15.89 -0.30
CA ASP A 134 -12.31 15.47 0.60
C ASP A 134 -11.89 15.78 2.06
N THR A 135 -11.98 17.06 2.47
CA THR A 135 -11.55 17.54 3.81
C THR A 135 -12.26 16.85 4.96
N ASP A 136 -13.46 16.33 4.75
CA ASP A 136 -14.28 15.65 5.76
C ASP A 136 -14.12 14.11 5.73
N ILE A 137 -13.41 13.57 4.73
CA ILE A 137 -13.06 12.15 4.62
C ILE A 137 -11.59 11.96 4.99
N LYS A 138 -11.33 11.41 6.18
CA LYS A 138 -9.95 11.21 6.67
C LYS A 138 -9.23 10.04 5.98
N GLU A 139 -9.96 9.01 5.61
CA GLU A 139 -9.41 7.84 4.92
C GLU A 139 -10.44 7.19 4.02
N ARG A 140 -9.99 6.71 2.85
CA ARG A 140 -10.85 6.00 1.90
C ARG A 140 -10.16 4.70 1.48
N LEU A 141 -10.77 3.55 1.86
CA LEU A 141 -10.37 2.23 1.36
C LEU A 141 -11.37 1.75 0.32
N LYS A 142 -10.89 1.45 -0.87
CA LYS A 142 -11.72 0.98 -1.98
C LYS A 142 -11.84 -0.54 -1.92
N PHE A 143 -13.03 -1.07 -1.63
CA PHE A 143 -13.29 -2.52 -1.65
C PHE A 143 -13.59 -3.05 -3.05
N SER A 144 -14.25 -2.23 -3.87
CA SER A 144 -14.58 -2.57 -5.25
C SER A 144 -14.75 -1.27 -6.05
N ASP A 145 -15.11 -1.39 -7.33
CA ASP A 145 -15.38 -0.21 -8.14
C ASP A 145 -16.54 0.65 -7.62
N ASN A 146 -17.46 0.06 -6.88
CA ASN A 146 -18.67 0.72 -6.40
C ASN A 146 -18.68 0.99 -4.89
N PHE A 147 -18.00 0.18 -4.07
CA PHE A 147 -18.06 0.26 -2.61
C PHE A 147 -16.76 0.75 -1.99
N VAL A 148 -16.89 1.59 -0.98
CA VAL A 148 -15.78 2.18 -0.23
C VAL A 148 -16.02 2.10 1.27
N LEU A 149 -14.95 1.95 2.05
CA LEU A 149 -14.91 2.28 3.46
C LEU A 149 -14.34 3.70 3.57
N VAL A 150 -15.02 4.57 4.30
CA VAL A 150 -14.56 5.93 4.54
C VAL A 150 -14.65 6.28 6.02
N GLU A 151 -13.70 7.08 6.48
CA GLU A 151 -13.75 7.75 7.77
C GLU A 151 -14.25 9.17 7.58
N VAL A 152 -15.39 9.49 8.18
CA VAL A 152 -16.02 10.82 8.09
C VAL A 152 -16.30 11.36 9.47
N LYS A 153 -16.22 12.68 9.65
CA LYS A 153 -16.70 13.33 10.87
C LYS A 153 -18.21 13.14 10.99
N ALA A 154 -18.69 12.92 12.21
CA ALA A 154 -20.12 12.87 12.47
C ALA A 154 -20.78 14.23 12.17
N PRO A 155 -21.78 14.29 11.26
CA PRO A 155 -22.50 15.53 11.00
C PRO A 155 -23.19 16.05 12.27
N SER A 156 -23.30 17.36 12.41
CA SER A 156 -24.00 17.97 13.56
C SER A 156 -25.44 17.49 13.71
N THR A 157 -26.09 17.14 12.61
CA THR A 157 -27.45 16.57 12.60
C THR A 157 -27.54 15.18 13.26
N PHE A 158 -26.40 14.50 13.47
CA PHE A 158 -26.35 13.19 14.12
C PHE A 158 -26.07 13.28 15.63
N TRP A 159 -25.55 14.41 16.11
CA TRP A 159 -25.17 14.57 17.49
C TRP A 159 -26.33 14.37 18.46
N ASN A 160 -26.04 13.79 19.61
CA ASN A 160 -26.98 13.45 20.66
C ASN A 160 -28.11 12.49 20.23
N ASN A 161 -27.94 11.77 19.11
CA ASN A 161 -28.88 10.77 18.65
C ASN A 161 -28.24 9.38 18.68
N SER A 162 -29.03 8.37 19.01
CA SER A 162 -28.61 6.98 18.90
C SER A 162 -28.67 6.51 17.43
N LEU A 163 -27.89 5.47 17.10
CA LEU A 163 -27.90 4.90 15.75
C LEU A 163 -29.27 4.40 15.32
N VAL A 164 -30.07 3.88 16.25
CA VAL A 164 -31.45 3.44 15.95
C VAL A 164 -32.35 4.60 15.58
N ASN A 165 -32.22 5.74 16.26
CA ASN A 165 -33.04 6.93 15.98
C ASN A 165 -32.62 7.60 14.65
N LEU A 166 -31.35 7.55 14.32
CA LEU A 166 -30.82 8.10 13.10
C LEU A 166 -31.27 7.32 11.87
N ASP A 167 -31.47 6.01 12.00
CA ASP A 167 -31.90 5.13 10.91
C ASP A 167 -31.06 5.30 9.62
N VAL A 168 -29.73 5.42 9.82
CA VAL A 168 -28.78 5.82 8.76
C VAL A 168 -28.75 4.85 7.58
N ARG A 169 -29.06 3.58 7.84
CA ARG A 169 -29.07 2.55 6.79
C ARG A 169 -30.20 2.80 5.79
N ASN A 170 -31.39 3.07 6.28
CA ASN A 170 -32.56 3.28 5.41
C ASN A 170 -32.55 4.68 4.79
N LYS A 171 -32.15 5.71 5.55
CA LYS A 171 -32.18 7.10 5.06
C LYS A 171 -31.03 7.44 4.11
N TYR A 172 -29.82 6.92 4.35
CA TYR A 172 -28.62 7.34 3.64
C TYR A 172 -27.90 6.21 2.92
N ASN A 173 -28.40 4.97 3.02
CA ASN A 173 -27.77 3.76 2.46
C ASN A 173 -26.32 3.59 2.93
N ILE A 174 -26.04 3.91 4.21
CA ILE A 174 -24.71 3.74 4.82
C ILE A 174 -24.77 2.71 5.94
N ASN A 175 -23.65 2.00 6.10
CA ASN A 175 -23.47 1.06 7.22
C ASN A 175 -22.31 1.55 8.08
N ILE A 176 -22.60 1.92 9.35
CA ILE A 176 -21.57 2.33 10.31
C ILE A 176 -20.96 1.06 10.89
N VAL A 177 -19.68 0.82 10.66
CA VAL A 177 -18.92 -0.36 11.10
C VAL A 177 -18.00 -0.06 12.27
N GLY A 178 -17.79 1.21 12.58
CA GLY A 178 -16.99 1.65 13.72
C GLY A 178 -17.24 3.11 14.03
N ILE A 179 -16.98 3.49 15.28
CA ILE A 179 -17.02 4.88 15.73
C ILE A 179 -15.75 5.13 16.53
N LYS A 180 -14.98 6.13 16.13
CA LYS A 180 -13.89 6.67 16.92
C LYS A 180 -14.41 7.88 17.68
N LYS A 181 -14.48 7.76 19.00
CA LYS A 181 -14.93 8.83 19.89
C LYS A 181 -13.88 9.97 19.93
N ALA A 182 -14.31 11.17 20.23
CA ALA A 182 -13.44 12.33 20.36
C ALA A 182 -12.29 12.12 21.35
N GLN A 183 -12.46 11.23 22.34
CA GLN A 183 -11.46 10.84 23.34
C GLN A 183 -10.55 9.67 22.91
N GLU A 184 -10.50 9.38 21.58
CA GLU A 184 -9.73 8.29 20.96
C GLU A 184 -10.17 6.86 21.25
N GLU A 185 -11.24 6.64 22.01
CA GLU A 185 -11.84 5.31 22.16
C GLU A 185 -12.46 4.85 20.84
N PHE A 186 -12.13 3.63 20.42
CA PHE A 186 -12.69 3.05 19.20
C PHE A 186 -13.74 2.00 19.54
N ILE A 187 -14.96 2.17 19.05
CA ILE A 187 -16.09 1.26 19.23
C ILE A 187 -16.30 0.49 17.90
N PRO A 188 -15.80 -0.75 17.79
CA PRO A 188 -16.10 -1.60 16.63
C PRO A 188 -17.53 -2.14 16.72
N ASN A 189 -18.19 -2.30 15.57
CA ASN A 189 -19.55 -2.85 15.47
C ASN A 189 -20.52 -2.19 16.48
N PRO A 190 -20.72 -0.87 16.41
CA PRO A 190 -21.52 -0.14 17.38
C PRO A 190 -22.95 -0.68 17.43
N THR A 191 -23.49 -0.82 18.64
CA THR A 191 -24.87 -1.25 18.86
C THR A 191 -25.86 -0.12 18.53
N ALA A 192 -27.13 -0.48 18.33
CA ALA A 192 -28.18 0.47 17.95
C ALA A 192 -28.36 1.64 18.95
N ASN A 193 -27.98 1.44 20.22
CA ASN A 193 -28.16 2.42 21.29
C ASN A 193 -26.97 3.36 21.47
N VAL A 194 -25.87 3.17 20.73
CA VAL A 194 -24.71 4.07 20.80
C VAL A 194 -25.13 5.46 20.34
N ILE A 195 -24.83 6.47 21.17
CA ILE A 195 -25.11 7.87 20.90
C ILE A 195 -23.91 8.47 20.17
N ILE A 196 -24.17 9.21 19.11
CA ILE A 196 -23.18 9.99 18.37
C ILE A 196 -22.99 11.34 19.06
N GLU A 197 -21.74 11.73 19.27
CA GLU A 197 -21.38 12.97 19.94
C GLU A 197 -20.57 13.88 19.00
N GLU A 198 -20.43 15.13 19.41
CA GLU A 198 -19.57 16.08 18.69
C GLU A 198 -18.13 15.59 18.68
N GLY A 199 -17.47 15.66 17.51
CA GLY A 199 -16.10 15.23 17.33
C GLY A 199 -15.92 13.74 17.03
N ASP A 200 -16.99 12.93 17.11
CA ASP A 200 -16.93 11.52 16.70
C ASP A 200 -16.57 11.38 15.21
N ILE A 201 -15.81 10.33 14.91
CA ILE A 201 -15.50 9.94 13.54
C ILE A 201 -16.19 8.61 13.26
N LEU A 202 -16.97 8.57 12.19
CA LEU A 202 -17.70 7.40 11.76
C LEU A 202 -16.92 6.65 10.70
N MET A 203 -16.72 5.34 10.89
CA MET A 203 -16.25 4.44 9.84
C MET A 203 -17.47 3.85 9.13
N ILE A 204 -17.67 4.22 7.87
CA ILE A 204 -18.85 3.80 7.10
C ILE A 204 -18.47 3.01 5.86
N ILE A 205 -19.25 1.96 5.58
CA ILE A 205 -19.22 1.25 4.29
C ILE A 205 -20.44 1.67 3.50
N THR A 206 -20.21 2.15 2.27
CA THR A 206 -21.29 2.59 1.38
C THR A 206 -20.84 2.61 -0.07
N ASP A 207 -21.77 2.88 -1.00
CA ASP A 207 -21.44 3.15 -2.39
C ASP A 207 -21.00 4.62 -2.59
N LYS A 208 -20.33 4.87 -3.73
CA LYS A 208 -19.77 6.20 -4.05
C LYS A 208 -20.80 7.32 -4.10
N LYS A 209 -22.03 7.02 -4.58
CA LYS A 209 -23.10 8.04 -4.70
C LYS A 209 -23.60 8.42 -3.32
N SER A 210 -23.74 7.44 -2.44
CA SER A 210 -24.16 7.67 -1.05
C SER A 210 -23.10 8.44 -0.25
N VAL A 211 -21.80 8.27 -0.53
CA VAL A 211 -20.74 9.14 0.05
C VAL A 211 -20.94 10.59 -0.33
N GLU A 212 -21.19 10.88 -1.62
CA GLU A 212 -21.42 12.25 -2.09
C GLU A 212 -22.68 12.88 -1.47
N ALA A 213 -23.73 12.08 -1.30
CA ALA A 213 -24.95 12.52 -0.63
C ALA A 213 -24.72 12.78 0.86
N PHE A 214 -23.93 11.93 1.53
CA PHE A 214 -23.60 12.07 2.94
C PHE A 214 -22.70 13.29 3.20
N ASN A 215 -21.74 13.57 2.34
CA ASN A 215 -20.87 14.75 2.43
C ASN A 215 -21.64 16.09 2.38
N LYS A 216 -22.85 16.10 1.82
CA LYS A 216 -23.71 17.30 1.82
C LYS A 216 -24.40 17.56 3.18
N LEU A 217 -24.30 16.60 4.11
CA LEU A 217 -24.84 16.72 5.46
C LEU A 217 -23.82 17.28 6.45
N ILE A 218 -22.54 17.26 6.09
CA ILE A 218 -21.40 17.76 6.87
C ILE A 218 -21.16 19.22 6.49
#